data_2a2011a5deb339300d8f875084dbecad
#
_entry.id   2a2011a5deb339300d8f875084dbecad
#
_cell.length_a   1.000
_cell.length_b   1.000
_cell.length_c   1.000
_cell.angle_alpha   90.00
_cell.angle_beta   90.00
_cell.angle_gamma   90.00
#
_symmetry.space_group_name_H-M   'P 1'
#
loop_
_entity.id
_entity.type
_entity.pdbx_description
1 polymer ?
#
loop_
_entity_poly.entity_id
_entity_poly.type
_entity_poly.pdbx_seq_one_letter_code
_entity_poly.pdbx_strand_id
1 'polypeptide(L)'
;MIRIPSTNKKKIILILQSIASKNNIEISDGVLQDITYVAAGNLKKAIFILELLSHRDLTEDRMSVDLLVKSSTIKAGRNLIELALRGKVVEWKWTKSRGKNQKILTGALSEIDKLISDFGMEPKDIISQIHEVLISRRMSLPPKLRAEMLDALSLCDSKIQRSMYPRIHFEKFLHSVSESGKIYGMTFH
;
A
#
# COMPACT_ATOMS: atom_id res chain seq x y z
N MET A 1 4.71 -11.81 -23.04
CA MET A 1 4.25 -11.46 -21.68
C MET A 1 3.17 -12.44 -21.27
N ILE A 2 3.43 -13.34 -20.34
CA ILE A 2 2.42 -14.32 -19.86
C ILE A 2 1.50 -13.57 -18.91
N ARG A 3 0.26 -13.36 -19.31
CA ARG A 3 -0.78 -12.79 -18.45
C ARG A 3 -1.34 -13.92 -17.59
N ILE A 4 -1.05 -13.93 -16.30
CA ILE A 4 -1.70 -14.84 -15.35
C ILE A 4 -3.12 -14.29 -15.15
N PRO A 5 -4.17 -15.08 -15.51
CA PRO A 5 -5.54 -14.62 -15.34
C PRO A 5 -5.85 -14.43 -13.86
N SER A 6 -6.64 -13.41 -13.53
CA SER A 6 -7.14 -13.21 -12.16
C SER A 6 -7.86 -14.46 -11.67
N THR A 7 -7.63 -14.82 -10.43
CA THR A 7 -8.25 -16.02 -9.84
C THR A 7 -9.77 -15.84 -9.77
N ASN A 8 -10.52 -16.88 -10.16
CA ASN A 8 -11.99 -16.84 -10.11
C ASN A 8 -12.46 -16.59 -8.66
N LYS A 9 -13.44 -15.68 -8.49
CA LYS A 9 -14.03 -15.33 -7.18
C LYS A 9 -14.42 -16.54 -6.33
N LYS A 10 -15.07 -17.54 -6.93
CA LYS A 10 -15.45 -18.80 -6.24
C LYS A 10 -14.22 -19.55 -5.69
N LYS A 11 -13.13 -19.59 -6.46
CA LYS A 11 -11.89 -20.24 -6.04
C LYS A 11 -11.22 -19.50 -4.88
N ILE A 12 -11.27 -18.17 -4.88
CA ILE A 12 -10.75 -17.36 -3.77
C ILE A 12 -11.53 -17.65 -2.50
N ILE A 13 -12.85 -17.67 -2.54
CA ILE A 13 -13.70 -17.98 -1.38
C ILE A 13 -13.32 -19.34 -0.79
N LEU A 14 -13.21 -20.39 -1.61
CA LEU A 14 -12.83 -21.71 -1.13
C LEU A 14 -11.45 -21.73 -0.46
N ILE A 15 -10.50 -21.00 -1.00
CA ILE A 15 -9.15 -20.90 -0.40
C ILE A 15 -9.23 -20.15 0.94
N LEU A 16 -9.95 -19.04 1.01
CA LEU A 16 -10.12 -18.29 2.26
C LEU A 16 -10.83 -19.10 3.34
N GLN A 17 -11.88 -19.86 2.99
CA GLN A 17 -12.55 -20.79 3.90
C GLN A 17 -11.60 -21.87 4.43
N SER A 18 -10.78 -22.44 3.54
CA SER A 18 -9.77 -23.43 3.95
C SER A 18 -8.72 -22.84 4.90
N ILE A 19 -8.27 -21.59 4.65
CA ILE A 19 -7.32 -20.90 5.53
C ILE A 19 -7.98 -20.57 6.87
N ALA A 20 -9.19 -20.04 6.87
CA ALA A 20 -9.94 -19.70 8.07
C ALA A 20 -10.13 -20.94 8.96
N SER A 21 -10.60 -22.06 8.38
CA SER A 21 -10.79 -23.32 9.12
C SER A 21 -9.49 -23.85 9.71
N LYS A 22 -8.36 -23.78 8.98
CA LYS A 22 -7.05 -24.26 9.49
C LYS A 22 -6.50 -23.42 10.63
N ASN A 23 -6.88 -22.15 10.70
CA ASN A 23 -6.41 -21.21 11.72
C ASN A 23 -7.48 -20.92 12.79
N ASN A 24 -8.57 -21.67 12.83
CA ASN A 24 -9.69 -21.49 13.75
C ASN A 24 -10.27 -20.06 13.73
N ILE A 25 -10.33 -19.44 12.54
CA ILE A 25 -10.92 -18.11 12.33
C ILE A 25 -12.40 -18.31 11.99
N GLU A 26 -13.29 -17.86 12.87
CA GLU A 26 -14.72 -17.79 12.57
C GLU A 26 -14.98 -16.59 11.67
N ILE A 27 -15.54 -16.80 10.48
CA ILE A 27 -15.81 -15.76 9.50
C ILE A 27 -17.12 -16.03 8.77
N SER A 28 -17.94 -15.00 8.62
CA SER A 28 -19.21 -15.11 7.92
C SER A 28 -19.02 -15.17 6.40
N ASP A 29 -19.92 -15.89 5.71
CA ASP A 29 -19.92 -15.97 4.25
C ASP A 29 -20.06 -14.58 3.58
N GLY A 30 -20.78 -13.66 4.23
CA GLY A 30 -20.92 -12.29 3.76
C GLY A 30 -19.58 -11.54 3.72
N VAL A 31 -18.79 -11.67 4.79
CA VAL A 31 -17.45 -11.05 4.87
C VAL A 31 -16.50 -11.69 3.85
N LEU A 32 -16.56 -12.99 3.63
CA LEU A 32 -15.76 -13.65 2.58
C LEU A 32 -16.08 -13.14 1.18
N GLN A 33 -17.36 -12.85 0.89
CA GLN A 33 -17.76 -12.24 -0.39
C GLN A 33 -17.22 -10.82 -0.53
N ASP A 34 -17.27 -10.02 0.55
CA ASP A 34 -16.78 -8.63 0.55
C ASP A 34 -15.24 -8.60 0.41
N ILE A 35 -14.51 -9.47 1.11
CA ILE A 35 -13.06 -9.65 0.92
C ILE A 35 -12.75 -9.95 -0.56
N THR A 36 -13.50 -10.88 -1.16
CA THR A 36 -13.28 -11.30 -2.54
C THR A 36 -13.59 -10.17 -3.53
N TYR A 37 -14.59 -9.36 -3.24
CA TYR A 37 -14.93 -8.17 -4.03
C TYR A 37 -13.82 -7.11 -3.98
N VAL A 38 -13.36 -6.76 -2.78
CA VAL A 38 -12.29 -5.76 -2.55
C VAL A 38 -10.95 -6.23 -3.10
N ALA A 39 -10.69 -7.54 -3.04
CA ALA A 39 -9.47 -8.13 -3.59
C ALA A 39 -9.43 -8.17 -5.12
N ALA A 40 -10.58 -8.03 -5.80
CA ALA A 40 -10.69 -7.95 -7.27
C ALA A 40 -9.94 -9.06 -8.02
N GLY A 41 -9.93 -10.30 -7.49
CA GLY A 41 -9.22 -11.44 -8.10
C GLY A 41 -7.77 -11.61 -7.66
N ASN A 42 -7.23 -10.72 -6.82
CA ASN A 42 -5.90 -10.84 -6.24
C ASN A 42 -5.95 -11.69 -4.96
N LEU A 43 -5.51 -12.95 -5.05
CA LEU A 43 -5.54 -13.89 -3.93
C LEU A 43 -4.68 -13.41 -2.74
N LYS A 44 -3.51 -12.81 -3.00
CA LYS A 44 -2.62 -12.33 -1.94
C LYS A 44 -3.27 -11.20 -1.13
N LYS A 45 -3.92 -10.26 -1.83
CA LYS A 45 -4.70 -9.19 -1.20
C LYS A 45 -5.87 -9.75 -0.38
N ALA A 46 -6.54 -10.80 -0.89
CA ALA A 46 -7.64 -11.44 -0.17
C ALA A 46 -7.17 -12.10 1.14
N ILE A 47 -6.05 -12.82 1.11
CA ILE A 47 -5.46 -13.45 2.30
C ILE A 47 -5.04 -12.39 3.32
N PHE A 48 -4.39 -11.32 2.87
CA PHE A 48 -4.01 -10.21 3.74
C PHE A 48 -5.21 -9.56 4.44
N ILE A 49 -6.33 -9.33 3.70
CA ILE A 49 -7.55 -8.76 4.30
C ILE A 49 -8.13 -9.71 5.35
N LEU A 50 -8.15 -11.01 5.09
CA LEU A 50 -8.59 -12.02 6.06
C LEU A 50 -7.75 -11.98 7.35
N GLU A 51 -6.42 -11.94 7.22
CA GLU A 51 -5.49 -11.83 8.34
C GLU A 51 -5.73 -10.53 9.15
N LEU A 52 -5.90 -9.42 8.46
CA LEU A 52 -6.16 -8.13 9.08
C LEU A 52 -7.47 -8.11 9.89
N LEU A 53 -8.52 -8.74 9.38
CA LEU A 53 -9.82 -8.86 10.05
C LEU A 53 -9.73 -9.78 11.27
N SER A 54 -9.03 -10.92 11.15
CA SER A 54 -8.87 -11.86 12.26
C SER A 54 -8.11 -11.26 13.44
N HIS A 55 -7.08 -10.46 13.18
CA HIS A 55 -6.32 -9.75 14.24
C HIS A 55 -7.11 -8.65 14.97
N ARG A 56 -8.25 -8.23 14.44
CA ARG A 56 -9.08 -7.17 15.01
C ARG A 56 -10.45 -7.65 15.48
N ASP A 57 -10.70 -8.95 15.47
CA ASP A 57 -11.99 -9.58 15.80
C ASP A 57 -13.17 -8.98 14.99
N LEU A 58 -12.92 -8.61 13.73
CA LEU A 58 -13.90 -7.98 12.82
C LEU A 58 -14.42 -8.95 11.75
N THR A 59 -14.40 -10.24 12.02
CA THR A 59 -14.73 -11.30 11.06
C THR A 59 -16.22 -11.41 10.75
N GLU A 60 -17.07 -10.77 11.54
CA GLU A 60 -18.54 -10.76 11.35
C GLU A 60 -19.07 -9.46 10.72
N ASP A 61 -18.30 -8.37 10.76
CA ASP A 61 -18.74 -7.04 10.35
C ASP A 61 -18.39 -6.72 8.89
N ARG A 62 -19.40 -6.79 8.04
CA ARG A 62 -19.28 -6.50 6.60
C ARG A 62 -18.85 -5.06 6.29
N MET A 63 -19.31 -4.07 7.05
CA MET A 63 -18.94 -2.67 6.84
C MET A 63 -17.47 -2.38 7.13
N SER A 64 -16.87 -3.17 8.00
CA SER A 64 -15.48 -2.99 8.40
C SER A 64 -14.47 -3.33 7.33
N VAL A 65 -14.79 -4.24 6.37
CA VAL A 65 -13.84 -4.71 5.36
C VAL A 65 -13.35 -3.56 4.46
N ASP A 66 -14.26 -2.83 3.85
CA ASP A 66 -13.91 -1.74 2.92
C ASP A 66 -13.28 -0.55 3.65
N LEU A 67 -13.83 -0.17 4.81
CA LEU A 67 -13.31 0.89 5.66
C LEU A 67 -11.91 0.58 6.18
N LEU A 68 -11.67 -0.67 6.57
CA LEU A 68 -10.38 -1.10 7.11
C LEU A 68 -9.30 -1.10 6.03
N VAL A 69 -9.61 -1.62 4.84
CA VAL A 69 -8.69 -1.60 3.71
C VAL A 69 -8.40 -0.18 3.27
N LYS A 70 -9.42 0.66 3.10
CA LYS A 70 -9.25 2.07 2.74
C LYS A 70 -8.46 2.84 3.80
N SER A 71 -8.78 2.68 5.08
CA SER A 71 -8.07 3.39 6.15
C SER A 71 -6.60 2.98 6.25
N SER A 72 -6.31 1.69 6.09
CA SER A 72 -4.94 1.18 6.15
C SER A 72 -4.10 1.63 4.95
N THR A 73 -4.66 1.55 3.75
CA THR A 73 -3.95 1.96 2.53
C THR A 73 -3.78 3.47 2.43
N ILE A 74 -4.79 4.27 2.79
CA ILE A 74 -4.68 5.74 2.84
C ILE A 74 -3.65 6.17 3.89
N LYS A 75 -3.64 5.54 5.06
CA LYS A 75 -2.65 5.82 6.10
C LYS A 75 -1.23 5.48 5.63
N ALA A 76 -1.05 4.35 4.95
CA ALA A 76 0.24 3.96 4.38
C ALA A 76 0.69 4.93 3.28
N GLY A 77 -0.21 5.31 2.36
CA GLY A 77 0.08 6.32 1.32
C GLY A 77 0.45 7.69 1.89
N ARG A 78 -0.23 8.12 2.97
CA ARG A 78 0.10 9.35 3.68
C ARG A 78 1.49 9.28 4.32
N ASN A 79 1.78 8.22 5.07
CA ASN A 79 3.08 8.01 5.71
C ASN A 79 4.22 8.02 4.68
N LEU A 80 4.03 7.39 3.55
CA LEU A 80 4.98 7.37 2.43
C LEU A 80 5.30 8.79 1.93
N ILE A 81 4.29 9.62 1.71
CA ILE A 81 4.48 11.01 1.27
C ILE A 81 5.15 11.85 2.36
N GLU A 82 4.74 11.72 3.61
CA GLU A 82 5.36 12.42 4.73
C GLU A 82 6.85 12.05 4.90
N LEU A 83 7.22 10.78 4.74
CA LEU A 83 8.61 10.34 4.76
C LEU A 83 9.41 10.94 3.61
N ALA A 84 8.86 10.94 2.40
CA ALA A 84 9.53 11.53 1.23
C ALA A 84 9.75 13.03 1.40
N LEU A 85 8.73 13.78 1.86
CA LEU A 85 8.85 15.23 2.13
C LEU A 85 9.91 15.55 3.18
N ARG A 86 10.12 14.65 4.17
CA ARG A 86 11.21 14.78 5.16
C ARG A 86 12.59 14.40 4.63
N GLY A 87 12.72 14.06 3.36
CA GLY A 87 13.98 13.59 2.77
C GLY A 87 14.31 12.13 3.08
N LYS A 88 13.42 11.39 3.74
CA LYS A 88 13.62 9.99 4.14
C LYS A 88 13.15 9.03 3.05
N VAL A 89 13.72 9.15 1.85
CA VAL A 89 13.36 8.27 0.72
C VAL A 89 13.95 6.89 0.92
N VAL A 90 15.25 6.82 1.14
CA VAL A 90 16.00 5.58 1.39
C VAL A 90 16.85 5.78 2.63
N GLU A 91 16.58 5.03 3.67
CA GLU A 91 17.36 5.02 4.91
C GLU A 91 17.74 3.59 5.29
N TRP A 92 18.92 3.44 5.89
CA TRP A 92 19.38 2.18 6.44
C TRP A 92 19.51 2.27 7.95
N LYS A 93 18.80 1.41 8.67
CA LYS A 93 18.88 1.34 10.13
C LYS A 93 19.39 -0.01 10.60
N TRP A 94 20.21 0.02 11.65
CA TRP A 94 20.61 -1.18 12.35
C TRP A 94 19.53 -1.58 13.35
N THR A 95 19.06 -2.81 13.28
CA THR A 95 18.12 -3.39 14.24
C THR A 95 18.67 -4.69 14.80
N LYS A 96 18.35 -4.97 16.07
CA LYS A 96 18.62 -6.28 16.68
C LYS A 96 17.40 -7.18 16.43
N SER A 97 17.59 -8.25 15.66
CA SER A 97 16.59 -9.30 15.48
C SER A 97 17.20 -10.64 15.86
N ARG A 98 16.55 -11.38 16.75
CA ARG A 98 17.01 -12.68 17.27
C ARG A 98 18.48 -12.69 17.72
N GLY A 99 18.91 -11.62 18.42
CA GLY A 99 20.28 -11.48 18.93
C GLY A 99 21.35 -11.08 17.90
N LYS A 100 21.00 -10.93 16.61
CA LYS A 100 21.91 -10.48 15.54
C LYS A 100 21.60 -9.07 15.11
N ASN A 101 22.64 -8.27 14.88
CA ASN A 101 22.48 -6.95 14.26
C ASN A 101 22.22 -7.12 12.77
N GLN A 102 21.10 -6.62 12.29
CA GLN A 102 20.73 -6.61 10.86
C GLN A 102 20.55 -5.18 10.39
N LYS A 103 21.02 -4.91 9.17
CA LYS A 103 20.80 -3.65 8.49
C LYS A 103 19.53 -3.78 7.67
N ILE A 104 18.51 -3.00 7.98
CA ILE A 104 17.22 -3.00 7.29
C ILE A 104 17.01 -1.70 6.51
N LEU A 105 16.37 -1.82 5.36
CA LEU A 105 15.92 -0.69 4.59
C LEU A 105 14.71 -0.06 5.29
N THR A 106 14.73 1.26 5.44
CA THR A 106 13.63 2.07 5.98
C THR A 106 13.40 3.27 5.07
N GLY A 107 12.36 4.07 5.38
CA GLY A 107 12.02 5.23 4.59
C GLY A 107 10.86 4.97 3.62
N ALA A 108 10.55 5.95 2.77
CA ALA A 108 9.39 5.91 1.89
C ALA A 108 9.43 4.75 0.89
N LEU A 109 10.62 4.39 0.38
CA LEU A 109 10.76 3.26 -0.54
C LEU A 109 10.48 1.91 0.13
N SER A 110 10.84 1.75 1.41
CA SER A 110 10.49 0.57 2.20
C SER A 110 8.97 0.43 2.40
N GLU A 111 8.26 1.55 2.52
CA GLU A 111 6.78 1.52 2.58
C GLU A 111 6.16 1.06 1.25
N ILE A 112 6.73 1.46 0.11
CA ILE A 112 6.33 0.92 -1.21
C ILE A 112 6.55 -0.60 -1.26
N ASP A 113 7.73 -1.07 -0.82
CA ASP A 113 8.04 -2.49 -0.80
C ASP A 113 7.03 -3.27 0.08
N LYS A 114 6.63 -2.73 1.23
CA LYS A 114 5.58 -3.30 2.10
C LYS A 114 4.21 -3.32 1.42
N LEU A 115 3.79 -2.22 0.76
CA LEU A 115 2.52 -2.18 0.03
C LEU A 115 2.44 -3.28 -1.03
N ILE A 116 3.54 -3.57 -1.70
CA ILE A 116 3.62 -4.65 -2.70
C ILE A 116 3.71 -6.02 -2.02
N SER A 117 4.61 -6.20 -1.03
CA SER A 117 4.92 -7.50 -0.43
C SER A 117 3.86 -7.95 0.56
N ASP A 118 3.45 -7.08 1.48
CA ASP A 118 2.60 -7.45 2.61
C ASP A 118 1.11 -7.25 2.26
N PHE A 119 0.79 -6.12 1.62
CA PHE A 119 -0.59 -5.80 1.23
C PHE A 119 -0.99 -6.37 -0.14
N GLY A 120 -0.05 -6.92 -0.92
CA GLY A 120 -0.33 -7.47 -2.25
C GLY A 120 -0.86 -6.44 -3.25
N MET A 121 -0.54 -5.15 -3.08
CA MET A 121 -1.00 -4.10 -3.97
C MET A 121 -0.24 -4.14 -5.30
N GLU A 122 -0.98 -3.94 -6.38
CA GLU A 122 -0.36 -3.72 -7.69
C GLU A 122 0.17 -2.27 -7.78
N PRO A 123 1.19 -2.01 -8.60
CA PRO A 123 1.75 -0.66 -8.75
C PRO A 123 0.71 0.41 -9.09
N LYS A 124 -0.29 0.09 -9.92
CA LYS A 124 -1.40 1.00 -10.25
C LYS A 124 -2.28 1.36 -9.05
N ASP A 125 -2.47 0.39 -8.11
CA ASP A 125 -3.25 0.64 -6.90
C ASP A 125 -2.50 1.57 -5.96
N ILE A 126 -1.16 1.46 -5.90
CA ILE A 126 -0.31 2.36 -5.12
C ILE A 126 -0.37 3.78 -5.69
N ILE A 127 -0.31 3.94 -7.03
CA ILE A 127 -0.50 5.24 -7.69
C ILE A 127 -1.85 5.85 -7.33
N SER A 128 -2.93 5.07 -7.42
CA SER A 128 -4.28 5.53 -7.07
C SER A 128 -4.38 5.97 -5.61
N GLN A 129 -3.73 5.25 -4.68
CA GLN A 129 -3.71 5.60 -3.27
C GLN A 129 -2.92 6.90 -3.00
N ILE A 130 -1.76 7.05 -3.65
CA ILE A 130 -0.97 8.29 -3.55
C ILE A 130 -1.78 9.46 -4.11
N HIS A 131 -2.43 9.29 -5.26
CA HIS A 131 -3.29 10.31 -5.84
C HIS A 131 -4.41 10.73 -4.88
N GLU A 132 -5.14 9.75 -4.29
CA GLU A 132 -6.20 10.04 -3.32
C GLU A 132 -5.68 10.80 -2.10
N VAL A 133 -4.49 10.49 -1.60
CA VAL A 133 -3.84 11.22 -0.51
C VAL A 133 -3.54 12.67 -0.91
N LEU A 134 -3.00 12.89 -2.11
CA LEU A 134 -2.61 14.21 -2.60
C LEU A 134 -3.81 15.12 -2.87
N ILE A 135 -4.92 14.59 -3.42
CA ILE A 135 -6.14 15.38 -3.67
C ILE A 135 -6.98 15.59 -2.41
N SER A 136 -6.85 14.71 -1.41
CA SER A 136 -7.58 14.84 -0.15
C SER A 136 -7.11 16.07 0.62
N ARG A 137 -8.04 16.74 1.32
CA ARG A 137 -7.69 17.85 2.22
C ARG A 137 -7.02 17.40 3.53
N ARG A 138 -6.70 16.10 3.66
CA ARG A 138 -6.12 15.52 4.87
C ARG A 138 -4.64 15.86 5.07
N MET A 139 -3.96 16.29 3.98
CA MET A 139 -2.60 16.84 4.05
C MET A 139 -2.62 18.34 3.77
N SER A 140 -2.12 19.13 4.72
CA SER A 140 -1.94 20.57 4.54
C SER A 140 -0.70 20.82 3.66
N LEU A 141 -0.88 20.77 2.35
CA LEU A 141 0.17 21.03 1.36
C LEU A 141 -0.10 22.37 0.65
N PRO A 142 0.93 23.20 0.43
CA PRO A 142 0.81 24.36 -0.44
C PRO A 142 0.27 23.96 -1.83
N PRO A 143 -0.65 24.73 -2.42
CA PRO A 143 -1.25 24.35 -3.71
C PRO A 143 -0.23 24.11 -4.82
N LYS A 144 0.84 24.90 -4.87
CA LYS A 144 1.91 24.77 -5.86
C LYS A 144 2.71 23.48 -5.66
N LEU A 145 3.08 23.16 -4.43
CA LEU A 145 3.75 21.89 -4.10
C LEU A 145 2.89 20.70 -4.48
N ARG A 146 1.59 20.77 -4.17
CA ARG A 146 0.63 19.70 -4.55
C ARG A 146 0.58 19.49 -6.05
N ALA A 147 0.54 20.57 -6.85
CA ALA A 147 0.55 20.49 -8.31
C ALA A 147 1.84 19.81 -8.81
N GLU A 148 3.01 20.23 -8.33
CA GLU A 148 4.29 19.61 -8.70
C GLU A 148 4.35 18.10 -8.36
N MET A 149 3.79 17.72 -7.20
CA MET A 149 3.72 16.30 -6.81
C MET A 149 2.76 15.50 -7.70
N LEU A 150 1.65 16.10 -8.12
CA LEU A 150 0.71 15.46 -9.05
C LEU A 150 1.33 15.29 -10.45
N ASP A 151 2.09 16.27 -10.92
CA ASP A 151 2.82 16.17 -12.19
C ASP A 151 3.87 15.06 -12.13
N ALA A 152 4.64 14.98 -11.03
CA ALA A 152 5.61 13.91 -10.82
C ALA A 152 4.93 12.54 -10.75
N LEU A 153 3.75 12.44 -10.10
CA LEU A 153 2.97 11.21 -10.02
C LEU A 153 2.44 10.76 -11.38
N SER A 154 1.92 11.70 -12.18
CA SER A 154 1.46 11.44 -13.55
C SER A 154 2.58 10.88 -14.42
N LEU A 155 3.79 11.46 -14.30
CA LEU A 155 4.96 10.95 -15.00
C LEU A 155 5.35 9.55 -14.54
N CYS A 156 5.24 9.27 -13.25
CA CYS A 156 5.46 7.95 -12.67
C CYS A 156 4.46 6.93 -13.21
N ASP A 157 3.16 7.24 -13.22
CA ASP A 157 2.09 6.38 -13.72
C ASP A 157 2.33 5.99 -15.19
N SER A 158 2.61 6.97 -16.03
CA SER A 158 2.86 6.74 -17.47
C SER A 158 4.00 5.76 -17.76
N LYS A 159 5.00 5.68 -16.85
CA LYS A 159 6.17 4.82 -16.99
C LYS A 159 5.98 3.45 -16.35
N ILE A 160 5.29 3.38 -15.21
CA ILE A 160 5.06 2.11 -14.49
C ILE A 160 4.33 1.10 -15.36
N GLN A 161 3.34 1.53 -16.16
CA GLN A 161 2.54 0.63 -17.00
C GLN A 161 3.37 -0.12 -18.05
N ARG A 162 4.54 0.42 -18.43
CA ARG A 162 5.44 -0.14 -19.46
C ARG A 162 6.73 -0.70 -18.87
N SER A 163 6.93 -0.62 -17.58
CA SER A 163 8.17 -1.00 -16.91
C SER A 163 8.13 -2.43 -16.40
N MET A 164 9.25 -3.14 -16.57
CA MET A 164 9.49 -4.42 -15.90
C MET A 164 9.88 -4.22 -14.41
N TYR A 165 10.33 -3.01 -14.04
CA TYR A 165 10.81 -2.67 -12.70
C TYR A 165 10.10 -1.43 -12.15
N PRO A 166 8.83 -1.55 -11.73
CA PRO A 166 8.03 -0.41 -11.23
C PRO A 166 8.70 0.35 -10.08
N ARG A 167 9.47 -0.35 -9.25
CA ARG A 167 10.16 0.19 -8.07
C ARG A 167 11.07 1.38 -8.42
N ILE A 168 11.77 1.35 -9.56
CA ILE A 168 12.66 2.43 -10.00
C ILE A 168 11.88 3.74 -10.24
N HIS A 169 10.68 3.62 -10.79
CA HIS A 169 9.84 4.78 -11.06
C HIS A 169 9.24 5.37 -9.79
N PHE A 170 8.88 4.53 -8.82
CA PHE A 170 8.49 4.99 -7.49
C PHE A 170 9.64 5.69 -6.78
N GLU A 171 10.85 5.15 -6.83
CA GLU A 171 12.03 5.76 -6.23
C GLU A 171 12.29 7.15 -6.81
N LYS A 172 12.23 7.28 -8.15
CA LYS A 172 12.35 8.57 -8.82
C LYS A 172 11.26 9.56 -8.39
N PHE A 173 10.01 9.12 -8.31
CA PHE A 173 8.90 9.93 -7.82
C PHE A 173 9.15 10.42 -6.39
N LEU A 174 9.55 9.54 -5.49
CA LEU A 174 9.82 9.88 -4.09
C LEU A 174 10.98 10.87 -3.94
N HIS A 175 12.03 10.76 -4.75
CA HIS A 175 13.11 11.73 -4.79
C HIS A 175 12.63 13.09 -5.27
N SER A 176 11.79 13.16 -6.32
CA SER A 176 11.18 14.40 -6.77
C SER A 176 10.36 15.08 -5.66
N VAL A 177 9.54 14.29 -4.93
CA VAL A 177 8.77 14.77 -3.77
C VAL A 177 9.70 15.31 -2.68
N SER A 178 10.81 14.63 -2.41
CA SER A 178 11.79 15.06 -1.42
C SER A 178 12.45 16.38 -1.79
N GLU A 179 12.82 16.56 -3.05
CA GLU A 179 13.41 17.81 -3.55
C GLU A 179 12.42 18.98 -3.46
N SER A 180 11.18 18.78 -3.93
CA SER A 180 10.12 19.77 -3.77
C SER A 180 9.88 20.11 -2.30
N GLY A 181 9.86 19.11 -1.41
CA GLY A 181 9.70 19.32 0.03
C GLY A 181 10.77 20.25 0.61
N LYS A 182 12.03 20.09 0.21
CA LYS A 182 13.14 20.97 0.62
C LYS A 182 12.95 22.41 0.12
N ILE A 183 12.56 22.59 -1.14
CA ILE A 183 12.33 23.91 -1.75
C ILE A 183 11.22 24.67 -1.00
N TYR A 184 10.17 23.98 -0.60
CA TYR A 184 9.03 24.57 0.11
C TYR A 184 9.20 24.61 1.64
N GLY A 185 10.38 24.25 2.17
CA GLY A 185 10.67 24.30 3.60
C GLY A 185 9.75 23.40 4.45
N MET A 186 9.29 22.27 3.90
CA MET A 186 8.43 21.34 4.58
C MET A 186 9.23 20.53 5.61
N THR A 187 9.65 21.20 6.69
CA THR A 187 10.22 20.56 7.88
C THR A 187 9.07 20.10 8.76
N PHE A 188 8.69 18.86 8.66
CA PHE A 188 7.82 18.24 9.65
C PHE A 188 8.67 17.91 10.90
N HIS A 189 8.45 18.65 11.97
CA HIS A 189 8.99 18.34 13.30
C HIS A 189 8.25 17.16 13.92
#